data_949493fc5de89c460273ff240e061edf
#
_entry.id   949493fc5de89c460273ff240e061edf
#
_cell.length_a   1.000
_cell.length_b   1.000
_cell.length_c   1.000
_cell.angle_alpha   90.00
_cell.angle_beta   90.00
_cell.angle_gamma   90.00
#
_symmetry.space_group_name_H-M   'P 1'
#
loop_
_entity.id
_entity.type
_entity.pdbx_description
1 polymer ?
#
loop_
_entity_poly.entity_id
_entity_poly.type
_entity_poly.pdbx_seq_one_letter_code
_entity_poly.pdbx_strand_id
1 'polypeptide(L)'
;MANNYHQLSLKDTFSDCKDMFMDDVPSFFQLLEQHFDISLFIPQTFYNAFYQHLGRKREYPLTGFLSALILQKIFPIPTDSLLILLLNLCKELRDFCGFSKVPDAPLFTRFRLGFSDHIELMFQQMVDYTEPICQQIDSSLAQILTFDTSGIELYVTENNPKTLNALIRKLKVYYKDIPDVDPYKMAYGLMPSQAASCPDAKQQYINGHFCYADKFAILTNGLGIIRHISFLDDDFKTAHPEMTIEKKSDSPDEDKSIGDATSLKPVLSDFFFLHPDFHPDTFLGDSSFDTIKTYGMLLNDFHFSKALIPYNLRNESNLKKVGYNEYGYPTCPGDPSLAMKYCGITHENGRADRVKWICPKVHMVK
;
A
#
# COMPACT_ATOMS: atom_id res chain seq x y z
N MET A 1 22.98 28.23 -4.71
CA MET A 1 21.64 28.42 -4.14
C MET A 1 21.05 27.03 -4.06
N ALA A 2 20.85 26.49 -2.85
CA ALA A 2 20.24 25.17 -2.68
C ALA A 2 18.74 25.33 -2.94
N ASN A 3 18.23 24.70 -4.00
CA ASN A 3 16.81 24.59 -4.22
C ASN A 3 16.25 23.63 -3.15
N ASN A 4 15.63 24.19 -2.13
CA ASN A 4 14.79 23.43 -1.21
C ASN A 4 13.54 22.99 -1.99
N TYR A 5 13.60 21.80 -2.59
CA TYR A 5 12.40 21.11 -3.05
C TYR A 5 11.65 20.61 -1.82
N HIS A 6 10.60 21.31 -1.39
CA HIS A 6 9.61 20.75 -0.51
C HIS A 6 8.86 19.67 -1.30
N GLN A 7 9.04 18.42 -0.92
CA GLN A 7 8.22 17.33 -1.41
C GLN A 7 6.79 17.57 -0.88
N LEU A 8 5.92 18.05 -1.76
CA LEU A 8 4.50 18.21 -1.44
C LEU A 8 3.93 16.81 -1.20
N SER A 9 3.58 16.51 0.04
CA SER A 9 2.84 15.28 0.33
C SER A 9 1.38 15.44 -0.14
N LEU A 10 0.72 14.34 -0.42
CA LEU A 10 -0.72 14.34 -0.73
C LEU A 10 -1.52 15.08 0.37
N LYS A 11 -1.07 14.96 1.62
CA LYS A 11 -1.63 15.64 2.79
C LYS A 11 -1.46 17.17 2.69
N ASP A 12 -0.32 17.64 2.23
CA ASP A 12 -0.06 19.08 2.07
C ASP A 12 -0.93 19.65 0.96
N THR A 13 -1.06 18.93 -0.18
CA THR A 13 -1.97 19.33 -1.27
C THR A 13 -3.42 19.37 -0.81
N PHE A 14 -3.88 18.41 -0.01
CA PHE A 14 -5.23 18.47 0.57
C PHE A 14 -5.40 19.60 1.58
N SER A 15 -4.35 19.93 2.36
CA SER A 15 -4.36 21.08 3.26
C SER A 15 -4.48 22.38 2.46
N ASP A 16 -3.68 22.53 1.43
CA ASP A 16 -3.69 23.73 0.57
C ASP A 16 -5.05 23.91 -0.14
N CYS A 17 -5.64 22.83 -0.67
CA CYS A 17 -6.98 22.88 -1.26
C CYS A 17 -8.05 23.29 -0.23
N LYS A 18 -7.93 22.79 1.01
CA LYS A 18 -8.84 23.15 2.09
C LYS A 18 -8.71 24.61 2.48
N ASP A 19 -7.49 25.10 2.59
CA ASP A 19 -7.20 26.50 2.96
C ASP A 19 -7.70 27.45 1.86
N MET A 20 -7.47 27.12 0.57
CA MET A 20 -8.03 27.88 -0.57
C MET A 20 -9.57 27.91 -0.54
N PHE A 21 -10.23 26.79 -0.21
CA PHE A 21 -11.69 26.75 -0.07
C PHE A 21 -12.18 27.65 1.09
N MET A 22 -11.46 27.70 2.21
CA MET A 22 -11.83 28.53 3.36
C MET A 22 -11.61 30.02 3.08
N ASP A 23 -10.60 30.38 2.27
CA ASP A 23 -10.28 31.77 1.95
C ASP A 23 -11.18 32.35 0.84
N ASP A 24 -11.44 31.57 -0.23
CA ASP A 24 -12.29 32.00 -1.34
C ASP A 24 -12.97 30.81 -2.03
N VAL A 25 -14.16 30.47 -1.57
CA VAL A 25 -14.99 29.37 -2.08
C VAL A 25 -15.23 29.47 -3.61
N PRO A 26 -15.60 30.62 -4.19
CA PRO A 26 -15.79 30.72 -5.63
C PRO A 26 -14.53 30.42 -6.43
N SER A 27 -13.38 30.95 -6.03
CA SER A 27 -12.09 30.70 -6.70
C SER A 27 -11.67 29.24 -6.60
N PHE A 28 -11.91 28.57 -5.48
CA PHE A 28 -11.64 27.14 -5.32
C PHE A 28 -12.42 26.30 -6.35
N PHE A 29 -13.72 26.54 -6.50
CA PHE A 29 -14.52 25.80 -7.49
C PHE A 29 -14.13 26.13 -8.92
N GLN A 30 -13.79 27.38 -9.24
CA GLN A 30 -13.28 27.77 -10.55
C GLN A 30 -12.00 27.00 -10.90
N LEU A 31 -11.07 26.86 -9.94
CA LEU A 31 -9.86 26.05 -10.14
C LEU A 31 -10.16 24.59 -10.37
N LEU A 32 -11.09 24.00 -9.59
CA LEU A 32 -11.50 22.63 -9.80
C LEU A 32 -12.13 22.42 -11.19
N GLU A 33 -13.03 23.30 -11.61
CA GLU A 33 -13.68 23.24 -12.93
C GLU A 33 -12.69 23.43 -14.08
N GLN A 34 -11.67 24.28 -13.91
CA GLN A 34 -10.66 24.55 -14.94
C GLN A 34 -9.65 23.41 -15.10
N HIS A 35 -9.29 22.73 -14.01
CA HIS A 35 -8.18 21.79 -13.98
C HIS A 35 -8.61 20.33 -13.75
N PHE A 36 -9.85 20.09 -13.39
CA PHE A 36 -10.33 18.77 -13.06
C PHE A 36 -11.66 18.45 -13.75
N ASP A 37 -11.56 17.90 -14.96
CA ASP A 37 -12.72 17.32 -15.65
C ASP A 37 -12.79 15.82 -15.40
N ILE A 38 -13.64 15.41 -14.46
CA ILE A 38 -13.83 14.00 -14.13
C ILE A 38 -14.32 13.17 -15.33
N SER A 39 -14.98 13.79 -16.31
CA SER A 39 -15.50 13.08 -17.47
C SER A 39 -14.42 12.45 -18.34
N LEU A 40 -13.19 12.99 -18.30
CA LEU A 40 -12.02 12.47 -19.02
C LEU A 40 -11.58 11.10 -18.50
N PHE A 41 -11.88 10.78 -17.24
CA PHE A 41 -11.44 9.55 -16.58
C PHE A 41 -12.52 8.47 -16.55
N ILE A 42 -13.76 8.78 -16.96
CA ILE A 42 -14.85 7.82 -16.91
C ILE A 42 -14.82 6.94 -18.17
N PRO A 43 -14.58 5.62 -18.05
CA PRO A 43 -14.63 4.71 -19.19
C PRO A 43 -16.00 4.72 -19.87
N GLN A 44 -16.03 4.55 -21.19
CA GLN A 44 -17.30 4.43 -21.92
C GLN A 44 -18.14 3.25 -21.44
N THR A 45 -17.50 2.18 -21.00
CA THR A 45 -18.17 1.01 -20.38
C THR A 45 -18.91 1.39 -19.12
N PHE A 46 -18.38 2.31 -18.31
CA PHE A 46 -19.05 2.83 -17.12
C PHE A 46 -20.29 3.65 -17.47
N TYR A 47 -20.17 4.55 -18.44
CA TYR A 47 -21.34 5.28 -18.95
C TYR A 47 -22.44 4.34 -19.43
N ASN A 48 -22.09 3.31 -20.22
CA ASN A 48 -23.02 2.35 -20.76
C ASN A 48 -23.69 1.52 -19.64
N ALA A 49 -22.93 1.11 -18.64
CA ALA A 49 -23.45 0.38 -17.47
C ALA A 49 -24.35 1.24 -16.58
N PHE A 50 -24.00 2.51 -16.41
CA PHE A 50 -24.78 3.42 -15.59
C PHE A 50 -26.07 3.88 -16.27
N TYR A 51 -26.02 4.24 -17.57
CA TYR A 51 -27.16 4.73 -18.34
C TYR A 51 -27.74 3.63 -19.25
N GLN A 52 -28.14 2.51 -18.66
CA GLN A 52 -28.77 1.41 -19.40
C GLN A 52 -30.01 1.88 -20.17
N HIS A 53 -30.20 1.38 -21.39
CA HIS A 53 -31.35 1.71 -22.22
C HIS A 53 -32.67 1.12 -21.71
N LEU A 54 -32.61 0.11 -20.84
CA LEU A 54 -33.76 -0.58 -20.25
C LEU A 54 -33.96 -0.16 -18.80
N GLY A 55 -35.18 0.11 -18.41
CA GLY A 55 -35.54 0.46 -17.05
C GLY A 55 -35.84 1.95 -16.84
N ARG A 56 -35.93 2.35 -15.56
CA ARG A 56 -36.22 3.75 -15.17
C ARG A 56 -34.97 4.60 -15.47
N LYS A 57 -35.18 5.75 -16.13
CA LYS A 57 -34.12 6.72 -16.37
C LYS A 57 -33.47 7.15 -15.05
N ARG A 58 -32.13 7.28 -15.07
CA ARG A 58 -31.38 7.78 -13.92
C ARG A 58 -31.76 9.24 -13.64
N GLU A 59 -32.08 9.54 -12.41
CA GLU A 59 -32.43 10.89 -11.94
C GLU A 59 -31.17 11.75 -11.71
N TYR A 60 -30.08 11.10 -11.34
CA TYR A 60 -28.83 11.75 -10.95
C TYR A 60 -27.73 11.41 -11.96
N PRO A 61 -26.85 12.38 -12.28
CA PRO A 61 -25.75 12.15 -13.21
C PRO A 61 -24.64 11.28 -12.59
N LEU A 62 -23.99 10.46 -13.42
CA LEU A 62 -22.85 9.65 -13.02
C LEU A 62 -21.71 10.52 -12.48
N THR A 63 -21.39 11.60 -13.21
CA THR A 63 -20.37 12.58 -12.81
C THR A 63 -20.68 13.18 -11.45
N GLY A 64 -21.95 13.42 -11.14
CA GLY A 64 -22.37 13.97 -9.85
C GLY A 64 -22.06 13.06 -8.67
N PHE A 65 -22.32 11.75 -8.80
CA PHE A 65 -21.93 10.80 -7.75
C PHE A 65 -20.40 10.78 -7.56
N LEU A 66 -19.63 10.71 -8.63
CA LEU A 66 -18.18 10.69 -8.58
C LEU A 66 -17.61 11.99 -7.99
N SER A 67 -18.09 13.16 -8.45
CA SER A 67 -17.69 14.45 -7.88
C SER A 67 -18.01 14.57 -6.39
N ALA A 68 -19.20 14.10 -5.97
CA ALA A 68 -19.57 14.09 -4.55
C ALA A 68 -18.64 13.20 -3.70
N LEU A 69 -18.26 12.03 -4.19
CA LEU A 69 -17.31 11.14 -3.51
C LEU A 69 -15.90 11.74 -3.45
N ILE A 70 -15.48 12.46 -4.48
CA ILE A 70 -14.20 13.19 -4.49
C ILE A 70 -14.23 14.32 -3.46
N LEU A 71 -15.29 15.15 -3.46
CA LEU A 71 -15.46 16.18 -2.43
C LEU A 71 -15.47 15.59 -1.02
N GLN A 72 -16.08 14.42 -0.83
CA GLN A 72 -16.05 13.71 0.45
C GLN A 72 -14.63 13.41 0.93
N LYS A 73 -13.69 13.18 0.00
CA LYS A 73 -12.28 12.93 0.32
C LYS A 73 -11.48 14.21 0.49
N ILE A 74 -11.71 15.21 -0.36
CA ILE A 74 -11.03 16.53 -0.26
C ILE A 74 -11.33 17.18 1.10
N PHE A 75 -12.58 17.15 1.55
CA PHE A 75 -13.01 17.77 2.81
C PHE A 75 -13.03 16.83 4.01
N PRO A 76 -12.30 15.73 4.02
CA PRO A 76 -12.34 14.54 4.88
C PRO A 76 -13.69 14.34 5.62
N ILE A 77 -14.78 14.26 4.84
CA ILE A 77 -16.14 14.08 5.37
C ILE A 77 -16.34 12.60 5.74
N PRO A 78 -16.52 12.27 7.04
CA PRO A 78 -16.43 10.88 7.48
C PRO A 78 -17.64 10.01 7.12
N THR A 79 -18.80 10.61 6.83
CA THR A 79 -20.04 9.85 6.57
C THR A 79 -20.85 10.40 5.40
N ASP A 80 -21.57 9.52 4.72
CA ASP A 80 -22.51 9.92 3.66
C ASP A 80 -23.60 10.86 4.20
N SER A 81 -24.05 10.66 5.42
CA SER A 81 -25.05 11.53 6.04
C SER A 81 -24.56 12.97 6.16
N LEU A 82 -23.29 13.15 6.53
CA LEU A 82 -22.70 14.49 6.62
C LEU A 82 -22.45 15.08 5.23
N LEU A 83 -22.00 14.27 4.25
CA LEU A 83 -21.87 14.70 2.86
C LEU A 83 -23.22 15.21 2.33
N ILE A 84 -24.28 14.45 2.50
CA ILE A 84 -25.64 14.80 2.06
C ILE A 84 -26.13 16.08 2.75
N LEU A 85 -25.86 16.24 4.03
CA LEU A 85 -26.18 17.45 4.76
C LEU A 85 -25.47 18.67 4.15
N LEU A 86 -24.16 18.57 3.90
CA LEU A 86 -23.39 19.65 3.29
C LEU A 86 -23.86 19.98 1.87
N LEU A 87 -24.14 18.98 1.03
CA LEU A 87 -24.71 19.17 -0.30
C LEU A 87 -26.10 19.83 -0.28
N ASN A 88 -26.89 19.61 0.77
CA ASN A 88 -28.18 20.28 0.94
C ASN A 88 -28.04 21.73 1.40
N LEU A 89 -27.07 22.02 2.26
CA LEU A 89 -26.87 23.33 2.84
C LEU A 89 -26.06 24.27 1.94
N CYS A 90 -25.06 23.74 1.21
CA CYS A 90 -24.18 24.51 0.36
C CYS A 90 -24.57 24.35 -1.12
N LYS A 91 -25.08 25.42 -1.71
CA LYS A 91 -25.51 25.43 -3.11
C LYS A 91 -24.33 25.19 -4.06
N GLU A 92 -23.20 25.80 -3.78
CA GLU A 92 -21.98 25.72 -4.60
C GLU A 92 -21.46 24.28 -4.71
N LEU A 93 -21.43 23.53 -3.59
CA LEU A 93 -21.07 22.10 -3.58
C LEU A 93 -22.06 21.26 -4.39
N ARG A 94 -23.35 21.55 -4.26
CA ARG A 94 -24.40 20.84 -5.00
C ARG A 94 -24.34 21.11 -6.49
N ASP A 95 -24.16 22.38 -6.86
CA ASP A 95 -24.05 22.82 -8.27
C ASP A 95 -22.79 22.23 -8.93
N PHE A 96 -21.66 22.20 -8.22
CA PHE A 96 -20.42 21.54 -8.67
C PHE A 96 -20.66 20.04 -8.99
N CYS A 97 -21.46 19.35 -8.18
CA CYS A 97 -21.85 17.96 -8.46
C CYS A 97 -22.94 17.85 -9.57
N GLY A 98 -23.49 18.94 -10.05
CA GLY A 98 -24.59 18.92 -11.03
C GLY A 98 -25.90 18.36 -10.49
N PHE A 99 -26.11 18.39 -9.17
CA PHE A 99 -27.32 17.88 -8.56
C PHE A 99 -28.44 18.95 -8.49
N SER A 100 -29.55 18.73 -9.19
CA SER A 100 -30.78 19.52 -8.99
C SER A 100 -31.43 19.20 -7.64
N LYS A 101 -31.30 17.93 -7.21
CA LYS A 101 -31.74 17.41 -5.91
C LYS A 101 -30.67 16.48 -5.40
N VAL A 102 -30.37 16.53 -4.10
CA VAL A 102 -29.33 15.68 -3.50
C VAL A 102 -29.80 14.24 -3.36
N PRO A 103 -29.00 13.23 -3.79
CA PRO A 103 -29.31 11.82 -3.57
C PRO A 103 -29.35 11.46 -2.09
N ASP A 104 -30.10 10.44 -1.70
CA ASP A 104 -30.11 9.88 -0.35
C ASP A 104 -28.94 8.90 -0.09
N ALA A 105 -28.67 8.59 1.17
CA ALA A 105 -27.56 7.71 1.56
C ALA A 105 -27.64 6.29 0.94
N PRO A 106 -28.81 5.63 0.85
CA PRO A 106 -28.94 4.35 0.16
C PRO A 106 -28.56 4.40 -1.32
N LEU A 107 -28.68 5.54 -1.99
CA LEU A 107 -28.27 5.69 -3.39
C LEU A 107 -26.73 5.71 -3.52
N PHE A 108 -26.03 6.40 -2.61
CA PHE A 108 -24.57 6.37 -2.56
C PHE A 108 -24.03 4.96 -2.27
N THR A 109 -24.64 4.25 -1.32
CA THR A 109 -24.28 2.86 -1.02
C THR A 109 -24.49 1.95 -2.23
N ARG A 110 -25.68 2.02 -2.88
CA ARG A 110 -25.98 1.23 -4.09
C ARG A 110 -25.06 1.59 -5.26
N PHE A 111 -24.69 2.86 -5.38
CA PHE A 111 -23.76 3.30 -6.39
C PHE A 111 -22.37 2.64 -6.21
N ARG A 112 -21.80 2.72 -5.01
CA ARG A 112 -20.50 2.09 -4.72
C ARG A 112 -20.50 0.58 -4.92
N LEU A 113 -21.51 -0.11 -4.37
CA LEU A 113 -21.61 -1.58 -4.48
C LEU A 113 -21.90 -2.05 -5.90
N GLY A 114 -22.69 -1.31 -6.65
CA GLY A 114 -23.11 -1.72 -8.00
C GLY A 114 -22.12 -1.36 -9.10
N PHE A 115 -21.11 -0.53 -8.82
CA PHE A 115 -20.16 -0.04 -9.80
C PHE A 115 -18.70 -0.06 -9.31
N SER A 116 -18.38 -0.91 -8.32
CA SER A 116 -17.01 -1.08 -7.80
C SER A 116 -15.99 -1.32 -8.91
N ASP A 117 -16.25 -2.30 -9.76
CA ASP A 117 -15.35 -2.71 -10.85
C ASP A 117 -15.14 -1.59 -11.89
N HIS A 118 -16.19 -0.78 -12.12
CA HIS A 118 -16.09 0.37 -13.03
C HIS A 118 -15.30 1.53 -12.40
N ILE A 119 -15.40 1.70 -11.07
CA ILE A 119 -14.58 2.68 -10.33
C ILE A 119 -13.12 2.27 -10.35
N GLU A 120 -12.84 0.98 -10.21
CA GLU A 120 -11.49 0.44 -10.33
C GLU A 120 -10.93 0.66 -11.74
N LEU A 121 -11.68 0.34 -12.79
CA LEU A 121 -11.28 0.59 -14.17
C LEU A 121 -11.03 2.10 -14.43
N MET A 122 -11.85 2.97 -13.85
CA MET A 122 -11.64 4.41 -13.91
C MET A 122 -10.32 4.80 -13.23
N PHE A 123 -9.97 4.19 -12.10
CA PHE A 123 -8.69 4.42 -11.44
C PHE A 123 -7.51 4.03 -12.33
N GLN A 124 -7.56 2.89 -13.02
CA GLN A 124 -6.51 2.48 -13.97
C GLN A 124 -6.33 3.51 -15.09
N GLN A 125 -7.42 4.04 -15.65
CA GLN A 125 -7.33 5.10 -16.65
C GLN A 125 -6.72 6.40 -16.10
N MET A 126 -7.01 6.74 -14.83
CA MET A 126 -6.38 7.90 -14.18
C MET A 126 -4.87 7.69 -14.02
N VAL A 127 -4.44 6.47 -13.73
CA VAL A 127 -3.01 6.12 -13.63
C VAL A 127 -2.31 6.39 -14.96
N ASP A 128 -2.84 5.86 -16.07
CA ASP A 128 -2.27 6.05 -17.40
C ASP A 128 -2.26 7.53 -17.82
N TYR A 129 -3.36 8.23 -17.59
CA TYR A 129 -3.48 9.65 -17.94
C TYR A 129 -2.50 10.53 -17.16
N THR A 130 -2.27 10.22 -15.88
CA THR A 130 -1.41 11.03 -15.01
C THR A 130 0.07 10.70 -15.16
N GLU A 131 0.45 9.60 -15.79
CA GLU A 131 1.87 9.25 -15.95
C GLU A 131 2.67 10.28 -16.76
N PRO A 132 2.22 10.73 -17.95
CA PRO A 132 2.93 11.79 -18.68
C PRO A 132 3.07 13.10 -17.87
N ILE A 133 2.09 13.40 -17.04
CA ILE A 133 2.12 14.59 -16.16
C ILE A 133 3.20 14.42 -15.09
N CYS A 134 3.28 13.24 -14.46
CA CYS A 134 4.31 12.94 -13.48
C CYS A 134 5.71 13.03 -14.08
N GLN A 135 5.90 12.50 -15.30
CA GLN A 135 7.16 12.59 -16.04
C GLN A 135 7.56 14.04 -16.36
N GLN A 136 6.60 14.93 -16.61
CA GLN A 136 6.85 16.35 -16.83
C GLN A 136 7.19 17.12 -15.53
N ILE A 137 6.59 16.72 -14.39
CA ILE A 137 6.86 17.34 -13.09
C ILE A 137 8.28 17.00 -12.63
N ASP A 138 8.61 15.72 -12.54
CA ASP A 138 9.96 15.23 -12.22
C ASP A 138 10.12 13.79 -12.74
N SER A 139 10.80 13.65 -13.85
CA SER A 139 11.05 12.37 -14.50
C SER A 139 11.85 11.41 -13.59
N SER A 140 12.75 11.91 -12.76
CA SER A 140 13.55 11.07 -11.87
C SER A 140 12.71 10.47 -10.74
N LEU A 141 11.78 11.22 -10.20
CA LEU A 141 10.84 10.73 -9.18
C LEU A 141 9.73 9.87 -9.81
N ALA A 142 9.26 10.20 -11.00
CA ALA A 142 8.25 9.40 -11.69
C ALA A 142 8.75 7.99 -12.02
N GLN A 143 10.04 7.81 -12.28
CA GLN A 143 10.67 6.51 -12.56
C GLN A 143 10.97 5.66 -11.32
N ILE A 144 10.68 6.16 -10.12
CA ILE A 144 10.75 5.36 -8.89
C ILE A 144 9.41 4.64 -8.69
N LEU A 145 9.45 3.37 -8.36
CA LEU A 145 8.29 2.60 -7.92
C LEU A 145 8.51 2.10 -6.49
N THR A 146 7.64 2.53 -5.59
CA THR A 146 7.67 2.16 -4.18
C THR A 146 6.55 1.19 -3.88
N PHE A 147 6.86 0.09 -3.20
CA PHE A 147 5.90 -0.91 -2.75
C PHE A 147 5.80 -0.92 -1.24
N ASP A 148 4.57 -0.96 -0.74
CA ASP A 148 4.28 -1.17 0.67
C ASP A 148 2.94 -1.90 0.83
N THR A 149 2.71 -2.51 2.00
CA THR A 149 1.42 -3.10 2.37
C THR A 149 0.87 -2.42 3.60
N SER A 150 -0.44 -2.33 3.67
CA SER A 150 -1.14 -1.78 4.81
C SER A 150 -2.48 -2.51 5.00
N GLY A 151 -3.30 -2.06 5.93
CA GLY A 151 -4.63 -2.62 6.14
C GLY A 151 -5.64 -1.55 6.50
N ILE A 152 -6.87 -1.81 6.12
CA ILE A 152 -8.03 -1.00 6.49
C ILE A 152 -8.72 -1.71 7.65
N GLU A 153 -8.64 -1.13 8.86
CA GLU A 153 -9.33 -1.66 10.02
C GLU A 153 -10.84 -1.65 9.81
N LEU A 154 -11.47 -2.79 10.01
CA LEU A 154 -12.90 -2.97 9.77
C LEU A 154 -13.73 -2.81 11.06
N TYR A 155 -14.99 -2.41 10.88
CA TYR A 155 -15.97 -2.32 11.98
C TYR A 155 -16.56 -3.69 12.30
N VAL A 156 -15.72 -4.58 12.84
CA VAL A 156 -16.11 -5.93 13.27
C VAL A 156 -16.14 -6.04 14.79
N THR A 157 -16.86 -7.03 15.32
CA THR A 157 -17.00 -7.23 16.78
C THR A 157 -15.65 -7.46 17.46
N GLU A 158 -14.73 -8.12 16.79
CA GLU A 158 -13.39 -8.46 17.27
C GLU A 158 -12.54 -7.20 17.48
N ASN A 159 -12.74 -6.15 16.67
CA ASN A 159 -12.07 -4.86 16.83
C ASN A 159 -12.66 -4.01 17.98
N ASN A 160 -13.77 -4.45 18.57
CA ASN A 160 -14.31 -3.74 19.72
C ASN A 160 -13.40 -3.94 20.96
N PRO A 161 -12.81 -2.87 21.53
CA PRO A 161 -11.92 -2.99 22.70
C PRO A 161 -12.55 -3.71 23.88
N LYS A 162 -13.88 -3.70 24.00
CA LYS A 162 -14.60 -4.39 25.09
C LYS A 162 -14.44 -5.91 24.99
N THR A 163 -14.37 -6.48 23.80
CA THR A 163 -14.21 -7.91 23.54
C THR A 163 -12.85 -8.38 24.07
N LEU A 164 -11.77 -7.76 23.62
CA LEU A 164 -10.41 -8.10 24.05
C LEU A 164 -10.22 -7.84 25.56
N ASN A 165 -10.69 -6.69 26.07
CA ASN A 165 -10.57 -6.35 27.49
C ASN A 165 -11.36 -7.29 28.40
N ALA A 166 -12.48 -7.85 27.96
CA ALA A 166 -13.21 -8.86 28.71
C ALA A 166 -12.43 -10.17 28.77
N LEU A 167 -11.76 -10.57 27.69
CA LEU A 167 -10.90 -11.74 27.65
C LEU A 167 -9.67 -11.56 28.56
N ILE A 168 -8.98 -10.42 28.46
CA ILE A 168 -7.83 -10.09 29.32
C ILE A 168 -8.20 -10.15 30.80
N ARG A 169 -9.36 -9.62 31.20
CA ARG A 169 -9.83 -9.68 32.60
C ARG A 169 -10.01 -11.12 33.07
N LYS A 170 -10.62 -11.98 32.25
CA LYS A 170 -10.78 -13.42 32.58
C LYS A 170 -9.43 -14.11 32.73
N LEU A 171 -8.49 -13.87 31.83
CA LEU A 171 -7.16 -14.45 31.85
C LEU A 171 -6.34 -13.96 33.06
N LYS A 172 -6.42 -12.68 33.42
CA LYS A 172 -5.78 -12.15 34.64
C LYS A 172 -6.27 -12.83 35.92
N VAL A 173 -7.55 -13.20 35.99
CA VAL A 173 -8.10 -13.95 37.13
C VAL A 173 -7.61 -15.40 37.09
N TYR A 174 -7.64 -16.03 35.93
CA TYR A 174 -7.28 -17.45 35.76
C TYR A 174 -5.79 -17.71 36.00
N TYR A 175 -4.90 -16.84 35.53
CA TYR A 175 -3.45 -16.98 35.64
C TYR A 175 -2.83 -16.17 36.81
N LYS A 176 -3.66 -15.71 37.76
CA LYS A 176 -3.21 -14.84 38.86
C LYS A 176 -2.02 -15.39 39.66
N ASP A 177 -2.00 -16.73 39.87
CA ASP A 177 -1.01 -17.41 40.69
C ASP A 177 0.03 -18.21 39.87
N ILE A 178 0.04 -18.04 38.55
CA ILE A 178 0.99 -18.70 37.66
C ILE A 178 2.04 -17.69 37.20
N PRO A 179 3.31 -17.80 37.69
CA PRO A 179 4.37 -16.93 37.24
C PRO A 179 4.69 -17.11 35.75
N ASP A 180 5.23 -16.07 35.10
CA ASP A 180 5.71 -16.06 33.72
C ASP A 180 4.64 -16.17 32.63
N VAL A 181 3.36 -16.07 32.95
CA VAL A 181 2.28 -15.98 31.96
C VAL A 181 1.86 -14.52 31.77
N ASP A 182 1.99 -14.03 30.52
CA ASP A 182 1.47 -12.72 30.14
C ASP A 182 0.01 -12.84 29.66
N PRO A 183 -0.99 -12.36 30.44
CA PRO A 183 -2.40 -12.44 30.06
C PRO A 183 -2.75 -11.67 28.79
N TYR A 184 -1.97 -10.63 28.42
CA TYR A 184 -2.18 -9.87 27.20
C TYR A 184 -1.77 -10.69 25.98
N LYS A 185 -0.56 -11.29 26.02
CA LYS A 185 -0.07 -12.17 24.96
C LYS A 185 -0.99 -13.38 24.75
N MET A 186 -1.47 -13.97 25.85
CA MET A 186 -2.43 -15.07 25.80
C MET A 186 -3.77 -14.64 25.19
N ALA A 187 -4.26 -13.43 25.53
CA ALA A 187 -5.51 -12.93 24.98
C ALA A 187 -5.42 -12.74 23.45
N TYR A 188 -4.35 -12.17 22.95
CA TYR A 188 -4.14 -12.06 21.51
C TYR A 188 -4.03 -13.40 20.80
N GLY A 189 -3.39 -14.40 21.42
CA GLY A 189 -3.29 -15.76 20.88
C GLY A 189 -4.61 -16.53 20.87
N LEU A 190 -5.57 -16.15 21.73
CA LEU A 190 -6.91 -16.76 21.81
C LEU A 190 -7.96 -16.04 20.96
N MET A 191 -7.63 -14.88 20.40
CA MET A 191 -8.52 -14.22 19.42
C MET A 191 -8.54 -15.03 18.12
N PRO A 192 -9.70 -15.10 17.43
CA PRO A 192 -9.79 -15.82 16.16
C PRO A 192 -8.84 -15.23 15.11
N SER A 193 -8.40 -16.04 14.15
CA SER A 193 -7.51 -15.60 13.07
C SER A 193 -8.18 -14.64 12.09
N GLN A 194 -9.51 -14.71 12.00
CA GLN A 194 -10.35 -13.89 11.14
C GLN A 194 -11.62 -13.45 11.86
N ALA A 195 -12.23 -12.36 11.40
CA ALA A 195 -13.48 -11.87 11.95
C ALA A 195 -14.66 -12.78 11.54
N ALA A 196 -15.57 -13.06 12.48
CA ALA A 196 -16.72 -13.94 12.21
C ALA A 196 -17.70 -13.35 11.18
N SER A 197 -17.85 -12.03 11.15
CA SER A 197 -18.76 -11.33 10.22
C SER A 197 -18.14 -11.02 8.85
N CYS A 198 -16.81 -11.07 8.75
CA CYS A 198 -16.05 -10.81 7.53
C CYS A 198 -14.80 -11.71 7.51
N PRO A 199 -14.85 -12.89 6.86
CA PRO A 199 -13.74 -13.84 6.86
C PRO A 199 -12.45 -13.31 6.21
N ASP A 200 -12.53 -12.33 5.30
CA ASP A 200 -11.37 -11.70 4.68
C ASP A 200 -10.63 -10.78 5.65
N ALA A 201 -11.33 -10.24 6.66
CA ALA A 201 -10.71 -9.48 7.73
C ALA A 201 -9.87 -10.38 8.63
N LYS A 202 -8.58 -10.44 8.38
CA LYS A 202 -7.61 -11.23 9.14
C LYS A 202 -7.00 -10.40 10.27
N GLN A 203 -6.54 -11.08 11.33
CA GLN A 203 -5.81 -10.41 12.41
C GLN A 203 -4.45 -9.91 11.91
N GLN A 204 -4.20 -8.62 12.05
CA GLN A 204 -2.98 -7.95 11.58
C GLN A 204 -2.46 -6.97 12.63
N TYR A 205 -1.17 -6.64 12.53
CA TYR A 205 -0.55 -5.59 13.33
C TYR A 205 -0.37 -4.34 12.47
N ILE A 206 -1.20 -3.32 12.71
CA ILE A 206 -1.25 -2.09 11.92
C ILE A 206 -1.17 -0.90 12.88
N ASN A 207 -0.40 0.11 12.54
CA ASN A 207 -0.27 1.35 13.31
C ASN A 207 0.01 1.13 14.81
N GLY A 208 0.76 0.08 15.15
CA GLY A 208 1.16 -0.17 16.54
C GLY A 208 0.18 -0.99 17.38
N HIS A 209 -0.90 -1.52 16.81
CA HIS A 209 -1.85 -2.39 17.50
C HIS A 209 -2.35 -3.55 16.64
N PHE A 210 -2.87 -4.59 17.28
CA PHE A 210 -3.54 -5.69 16.59
C PHE A 210 -4.99 -5.32 16.30
N CYS A 211 -5.40 -5.52 15.05
CA CYS A 211 -6.76 -5.33 14.60
C CYS A 211 -7.12 -6.31 13.48
N TYR A 212 -8.40 -6.45 13.19
CA TYR A 212 -8.92 -7.17 12.04
C TYR A 212 -9.11 -6.19 10.90
N ALA A 213 -8.42 -6.43 9.82
CA ALA A 213 -8.33 -5.49 8.72
C ALA A 213 -8.32 -6.22 7.37
N ASP A 214 -8.81 -5.53 6.35
CA ASP A 214 -8.58 -5.90 4.97
C ASP A 214 -7.18 -5.44 4.57
N LYS A 215 -6.34 -6.39 4.20
CA LYS A 215 -4.97 -6.10 3.76
C LYS A 215 -4.95 -5.68 2.32
N PHE A 216 -4.17 -4.66 2.02
CA PHE A 216 -3.92 -4.24 0.65
C PHE A 216 -2.44 -3.94 0.43
N ALA A 217 -2.03 -4.09 -0.82
CA ALA A 217 -0.74 -3.64 -1.31
C ALA A 217 -0.91 -2.38 -2.16
N ILE A 218 0.06 -1.49 -2.11
CA ILE A 218 0.06 -0.24 -2.84
C ILE A 218 1.38 -0.05 -3.57
N LEU A 219 1.30 0.43 -4.81
CA LEU A 219 2.43 0.96 -5.56
C LEU A 219 2.28 2.46 -5.72
N THR A 220 3.32 3.21 -5.41
CA THR A 220 3.39 4.65 -5.63
C THR A 220 4.65 5.00 -6.42
N ASN A 221 4.60 6.10 -7.18
CA ASN A 221 5.84 6.65 -7.71
C ASN A 221 6.57 7.51 -6.65
N GLY A 222 7.77 7.98 -6.96
CA GLY A 222 8.56 8.82 -6.06
C GLY A 222 7.94 10.20 -5.77
N LEU A 223 6.92 10.63 -6.52
CA LEU A 223 6.10 11.81 -6.21
C LEU A 223 5.02 11.50 -5.15
N GLY A 224 4.90 10.25 -4.71
CA GLY A 224 3.87 9.80 -3.76
C GLY A 224 2.49 9.59 -4.39
N ILE A 225 2.41 9.54 -5.73
CA ILE A 225 1.15 9.32 -6.44
C ILE A 225 0.92 7.82 -6.62
N ILE A 226 -0.26 7.35 -6.22
CA ILE A 226 -0.64 5.95 -6.30
C ILE A 226 -0.70 5.52 -7.78
N ARG A 227 -0.08 4.36 -8.07
CA ARG A 227 -0.05 3.74 -9.40
C ARG A 227 -0.82 2.43 -9.45
N HIS A 228 -0.91 1.73 -8.34
CA HIS A 228 -1.64 0.47 -8.25
C HIS A 228 -2.09 0.20 -6.82
N ILE A 229 -3.22 -0.48 -6.68
CA ILE A 229 -3.75 -0.98 -5.40
C ILE A 229 -4.28 -2.38 -5.66
N SER A 230 -3.87 -3.35 -4.81
CA SER A 230 -4.44 -4.70 -4.79
C SER A 230 -4.92 -5.04 -3.40
N PHE A 231 -6.15 -5.50 -3.25
CA PHE A 231 -6.63 -6.10 -2.01
C PHE A 231 -6.11 -7.54 -1.94
N LEU A 232 -5.51 -7.90 -0.80
CA LEU A 232 -4.87 -9.20 -0.60
C LEU A 232 -5.86 -10.16 0.09
N ASP A 233 -6.99 -10.36 -0.54
CA ASP A 233 -8.12 -11.19 -0.12
C ASP A 233 -8.09 -12.60 -0.73
N ASP A 234 -9.18 -13.34 -0.62
CA ASP A 234 -9.29 -14.68 -1.17
C ASP A 234 -9.47 -14.67 -2.71
N ASP A 235 -10.02 -13.59 -3.27
CA ASP A 235 -10.11 -13.42 -4.74
C ASP A 235 -8.72 -13.21 -5.33
N PHE A 236 -7.86 -12.41 -4.68
CA PHE A 236 -6.45 -12.26 -5.06
C PHE A 236 -5.68 -13.58 -4.99
N LYS A 237 -5.91 -14.40 -3.97
CA LYS A 237 -5.30 -15.75 -3.88
C LYS A 237 -5.74 -16.66 -5.02
N THR A 238 -7.01 -16.57 -5.39
CA THR A 238 -7.57 -17.37 -6.49
C THR A 238 -7.00 -16.95 -7.85
N ALA A 239 -6.79 -15.65 -8.04
CA ALA A 239 -6.16 -15.09 -9.24
C ALA A 239 -4.66 -15.45 -9.35
N HIS A 240 -3.98 -15.67 -8.21
CA HIS A 240 -2.53 -15.95 -8.14
C HIS A 240 -2.21 -17.30 -7.49
N PRO A 241 -2.56 -18.43 -8.11
CA PRO A 241 -2.33 -19.77 -7.57
C PRO A 241 -0.84 -20.14 -7.45
N GLU A 242 0.04 -19.38 -8.12
CA GLU A 242 1.50 -19.54 -8.03
C GLU A 242 2.07 -19.08 -6.69
N MET A 243 1.31 -18.34 -5.89
CA MET A 243 1.75 -17.92 -4.57
C MET A 243 1.87 -19.10 -3.61
N THR A 244 3.05 -19.26 -3.03
CA THR A 244 3.25 -20.21 -1.94
C THR A 244 3.07 -19.50 -0.61
N ILE A 245 1.95 -19.75 0.06
CA ILE A 245 1.72 -19.25 1.41
C ILE A 245 2.33 -20.23 2.38
N GLU A 246 3.53 -19.92 2.90
CA GLU A 246 4.19 -20.73 3.90
C GLU A 246 3.49 -20.57 5.25
N LYS A 247 2.92 -21.64 5.76
CA LYS A 247 2.45 -21.70 7.16
C LYS A 247 3.68 -21.72 8.07
N LYS A 248 3.73 -20.80 9.03
CA LYS A 248 4.84 -20.72 10.00
C LYS A 248 4.66 -21.68 11.19
N SER A 249 3.48 -22.27 11.36
CA SER A 249 3.21 -23.29 12.37
C SER A 249 2.15 -24.26 11.88
N ASP A 250 2.07 -25.46 12.51
CA ASP A 250 1.06 -26.46 12.23
C ASP A 250 -0.32 -26.14 12.86
N SER A 251 -0.51 -24.92 13.38
CA SER A 251 -1.80 -24.53 13.94
C SER A 251 -2.84 -24.38 12.84
N PRO A 252 -4.01 -25.04 12.96
CA PRO A 252 -5.10 -24.91 11.99
C PRO A 252 -5.64 -23.47 11.88
N ASP A 253 -5.43 -22.64 12.91
CA ASP A 253 -5.86 -21.23 12.95
C ASP A 253 -4.86 -20.28 12.25
N GLU A 254 -3.79 -20.79 11.66
CA GLU A 254 -2.78 -20.01 10.95
C GLU A 254 -3.14 -19.76 9.49
N ASP A 255 -4.39 -19.44 9.21
CA ASP A 255 -4.74 -18.83 7.93
C ASP A 255 -4.37 -17.34 7.98
N LYS A 256 -3.07 -17.11 7.87
CA LYS A 256 -2.50 -15.74 7.94
C LYS A 256 -2.81 -15.00 6.66
N SER A 257 -2.96 -13.69 6.81
CA SER A 257 -2.94 -12.76 5.69
C SER A 257 -1.70 -13.00 4.82
N ILE A 258 -1.83 -12.78 3.52
CA ILE A 258 -0.71 -12.88 2.56
C ILE A 258 0.46 -12.03 3.07
N GLY A 259 1.65 -12.64 3.19
CA GLY A 259 2.87 -11.93 3.63
C GLY A 259 3.30 -10.87 2.61
N ASP A 260 3.93 -9.79 3.08
CA ASP A 260 4.36 -8.68 2.22
C ASP A 260 5.30 -9.16 1.11
N ALA A 261 6.31 -9.96 1.46
CA ALA A 261 7.25 -10.52 0.48
C ALA A 261 6.58 -11.49 -0.52
N THR A 262 5.50 -12.16 -0.10
CA THR A 262 4.75 -13.09 -0.96
C THR A 262 3.90 -12.34 -1.97
N SER A 263 3.30 -11.20 -1.59
CA SER A 263 2.43 -10.40 -2.45
C SER A 263 3.19 -9.56 -3.48
N LEU A 264 4.48 -9.29 -3.27
CA LEU A 264 5.25 -8.38 -4.12
C LEU A 264 5.25 -8.80 -5.59
N LYS A 265 5.57 -10.06 -5.89
CA LYS A 265 5.66 -10.54 -7.27
C LYS A 265 4.32 -10.50 -8.00
N PRO A 266 3.22 -11.04 -7.44
CA PRO A 266 1.90 -10.95 -8.04
C PRO A 266 1.45 -9.52 -8.31
N VAL A 267 1.58 -8.63 -7.32
CA VAL A 267 1.18 -7.22 -7.45
C VAL A 267 1.96 -6.49 -8.53
N LEU A 268 3.28 -6.73 -8.63
CA LEU A 268 4.08 -6.18 -9.73
C LEU A 268 3.66 -6.75 -11.09
N SER A 269 3.32 -8.06 -11.15
CA SER A 269 2.85 -8.69 -12.38
C SER A 269 1.53 -8.09 -12.86
N ASP A 270 0.59 -7.86 -11.95
CA ASP A 270 -0.69 -7.22 -12.26
C ASP A 270 -0.49 -5.78 -12.73
N PHE A 271 0.36 -5.03 -12.03
CA PHE A 271 0.68 -3.65 -12.42
C PHE A 271 1.24 -3.56 -13.83
N PHE A 272 2.26 -4.33 -14.17
CA PHE A 272 2.86 -4.30 -15.50
C PHE A 272 1.97 -4.91 -16.59
N PHE A 273 1.06 -5.80 -16.22
CA PHE A 273 0.04 -6.31 -17.14
C PHE A 273 -0.98 -5.23 -17.49
N LEU A 274 -1.43 -4.45 -16.50
CA LEU A 274 -2.39 -3.36 -16.69
C LEU A 274 -1.76 -2.13 -17.37
N HIS A 275 -0.48 -1.87 -17.10
CA HIS A 275 0.25 -0.68 -17.54
C HIS A 275 1.55 -1.07 -18.28
N PRO A 276 1.47 -1.68 -19.47
CA PRO A 276 2.65 -2.19 -20.17
C PRO A 276 3.63 -1.11 -20.64
N ASP A 277 3.19 0.14 -20.73
CA ASP A 277 4.01 1.28 -21.15
C ASP A 277 4.79 1.92 -20.00
N PHE A 278 4.60 1.44 -18.75
CA PHE A 278 5.36 1.93 -17.60
C PHE A 278 6.71 1.22 -17.50
N HIS A 279 7.77 1.99 -17.40
CA HIS A 279 9.15 1.51 -17.30
C HIS A 279 9.90 2.18 -16.15
N PRO A 280 9.51 1.92 -14.89
CA PRO A 280 10.22 2.46 -13.74
C PRO A 280 11.65 1.90 -13.67
N ASP A 281 12.62 2.77 -13.37
CA ASP A 281 14.04 2.43 -13.28
C ASP A 281 14.43 1.91 -11.89
N THR A 282 13.82 2.45 -10.85
CA THR A 282 14.25 2.23 -9.47
C THR A 282 13.10 1.70 -8.61
N PHE A 283 13.32 0.58 -7.94
CA PHE A 283 12.41 0.02 -6.94
C PHE A 283 12.80 0.46 -5.53
N LEU A 284 11.81 0.85 -4.72
CA LEU A 284 11.97 1.10 -3.28
C LEU A 284 11.07 0.15 -2.48
N GLY A 285 11.62 -0.45 -1.44
CA GLY A 285 10.88 -1.29 -0.50
C GLY A 285 11.45 -1.18 0.91
N ASP A 286 10.73 -1.69 1.89
CA ASP A 286 11.21 -1.75 3.27
C ASP A 286 12.22 -2.91 3.50
N SER A 287 12.78 -3.01 4.69
CA SER A 287 13.75 -4.04 5.03
C SER A 287 13.20 -5.47 5.05
N SER A 288 11.89 -5.67 4.99
CA SER A 288 11.27 -7.00 4.92
C SER A 288 11.57 -7.68 3.58
N PHE A 289 11.83 -6.88 2.55
CA PHE A 289 12.16 -7.33 1.19
C PHE A 289 13.64 -7.61 0.97
N ASP A 290 14.53 -7.39 1.96
CA ASP A 290 15.97 -7.60 1.85
C ASP A 290 16.33 -9.08 1.76
N THR A 291 16.10 -9.67 0.59
CA THR A 291 16.47 -11.06 0.26
C THR A 291 17.08 -11.14 -1.13
N ILE A 292 18.03 -12.07 -1.30
CA ILE A 292 18.67 -12.33 -2.62
C ILE A 292 17.60 -12.68 -3.68
N LYS A 293 16.55 -13.41 -3.28
CA LYS A 293 15.43 -13.78 -4.16
C LYS A 293 14.68 -12.55 -4.66
N THR A 294 14.42 -11.59 -3.77
CA THR A 294 13.75 -10.33 -4.12
C THR A 294 14.58 -9.52 -5.10
N TYR A 295 15.87 -9.32 -4.83
CA TYR A 295 16.76 -8.61 -5.76
C TYR A 295 16.83 -9.31 -7.11
N GLY A 296 16.97 -10.65 -7.14
CA GLY A 296 16.98 -11.43 -8.39
C GLY A 296 15.71 -11.23 -9.20
N MET A 297 14.55 -11.26 -8.57
CA MET A 297 13.25 -11.04 -9.19
C MET A 297 13.13 -9.60 -9.74
N LEU A 298 13.45 -8.58 -8.93
CA LEU A 298 13.34 -7.18 -9.34
C LEU A 298 14.23 -6.85 -10.53
N LEU A 299 15.49 -7.30 -10.50
CA LEU A 299 16.48 -6.97 -11.52
C LEU A 299 16.36 -7.83 -12.79
N ASN A 300 16.00 -9.12 -12.65
CA ASN A 300 15.98 -10.05 -13.78
C ASN A 300 14.59 -10.25 -14.38
N ASP A 301 13.52 -10.37 -13.53
CA ASP A 301 12.17 -10.63 -14.02
C ASP A 301 11.47 -9.33 -14.42
N PHE A 302 11.61 -8.27 -13.59
CA PHE A 302 10.96 -6.97 -13.81
C PHE A 302 11.88 -5.88 -14.39
N HIS A 303 13.14 -6.17 -14.61
CA HIS A 303 14.11 -5.31 -15.29
C HIS A 303 14.35 -3.93 -14.65
N PHE A 304 14.16 -3.80 -13.34
CA PHE A 304 14.59 -2.59 -12.64
C PHE A 304 16.12 -2.45 -12.73
N SER A 305 16.60 -1.25 -12.99
CA SER A 305 18.04 -0.96 -12.97
C SER A 305 18.59 -0.91 -11.55
N LYS A 306 17.75 -0.54 -10.57
CA LYS A 306 18.13 -0.38 -9.17
C LYS A 306 17.02 -0.89 -8.25
N ALA A 307 17.41 -1.54 -7.16
CA ALA A 307 16.55 -1.90 -6.06
C ALA A 307 17.16 -1.37 -4.76
N LEU A 308 16.52 -0.40 -4.14
CA LEU A 308 16.97 0.25 -2.92
C LEU A 308 16.10 -0.23 -1.76
N ILE A 309 16.61 -1.21 -1.03
CA ILE A 309 15.95 -1.87 0.09
C ILE A 309 16.89 -1.75 1.29
N PRO A 310 16.43 -1.20 2.44
CA PRO A 310 17.24 -1.12 3.64
C PRO A 310 17.69 -2.51 4.11
N TYR A 311 18.90 -2.59 4.63
CA TYR A 311 19.44 -3.85 5.16
C TYR A 311 18.59 -4.36 6.34
N ASN A 312 18.25 -5.65 6.31
CA ASN A 312 17.48 -6.27 7.37
C ASN A 312 18.40 -6.77 8.50
N LEU A 313 18.42 -6.05 9.61
CA LEU A 313 19.23 -6.40 10.79
C LEU A 313 18.91 -7.79 11.37
N ARG A 314 17.72 -8.36 11.14
CA ARG A 314 17.36 -9.73 11.56
C ARG A 314 18.19 -10.79 10.84
N ASN A 315 18.72 -10.47 9.65
CA ASN A 315 19.61 -11.35 8.89
C ASN A 315 21.05 -11.37 9.45
N GLU A 316 21.39 -10.47 10.39
CA GLU A 316 22.73 -10.37 10.98
C GLU A 316 23.09 -11.46 11.99
N SER A 317 22.15 -12.29 12.45
CA SER A 317 22.30 -13.09 13.66
C SER A 317 23.44 -14.12 13.64
N ASN A 318 24.10 -14.36 12.50
CA ASN A 318 25.19 -15.37 12.39
C ASN A 318 26.38 -14.95 11.55
N LEU A 319 26.43 -13.73 11.02
CA LEU A 319 27.57 -13.27 10.27
C LEU A 319 28.50 -12.47 11.20
N LYS A 320 29.74 -12.88 11.35
CA LYS A 320 30.76 -12.05 11.98
C LYS A 320 30.81 -10.72 11.23
N LYS A 321 30.56 -9.61 11.95
CA LYS A 321 30.58 -8.27 11.36
C LYS A 321 31.91 -8.05 10.65
N VAL A 322 31.85 -7.89 9.34
CA VAL A 322 33.03 -7.50 8.53
C VAL A 322 33.06 -5.98 8.55
N GLY A 323 34.12 -5.41 9.11
CA GLY A 323 34.39 -3.98 9.03
C GLY A 323 34.92 -3.62 7.62
N TYR A 324 34.90 -2.33 7.30
CA TYR A 324 35.54 -1.79 6.09
C TYR A 324 36.56 -0.72 6.48
N ASN A 325 37.66 -0.66 5.75
CA ASN A 325 38.65 0.41 5.92
C ASN A 325 38.17 1.70 5.21
N GLU A 326 38.97 2.77 5.34
CA GLU A 326 38.69 4.08 4.71
C GLU A 326 38.61 4.04 3.17
N TYR A 327 39.13 3.00 2.53
CA TYR A 327 39.08 2.77 1.08
C TYR A 327 37.94 1.83 0.66
N GLY A 328 37.05 1.43 1.59
CA GLY A 328 35.93 0.53 1.31
C GLY A 328 36.33 -0.96 1.16
N TYR A 329 37.55 -1.36 1.49
CA TYR A 329 37.93 -2.77 1.50
C TYR A 329 37.46 -3.44 2.80
N PRO A 330 36.89 -4.67 2.73
CA PRO A 330 36.52 -5.41 3.93
C PRO A 330 37.74 -5.71 4.78
N THR A 331 37.60 -5.60 6.10
CA THR A 331 38.66 -5.90 7.07
C THR A 331 38.46 -7.30 7.65
N CYS A 332 39.58 -7.91 8.11
CA CYS A 332 39.53 -9.23 8.70
C CYS A 332 38.70 -9.24 10.00
N PRO A 333 37.69 -10.12 10.15
CA PRO A 333 36.84 -10.16 11.36
C PRO A 333 37.61 -10.50 12.66
N GLY A 334 38.78 -11.11 12.53
CA GLY A 334 39.67 -11.44 13.66
C GLY A 334 40.75 -10.38 13.96
N ASP A 335 40.97 -9.44 13.02
CA ASP A 335 41.95 -8.37 13.15
C ASP A 335 41.55 -7.20 12.21
N PRO A 336 40.74 -6.25 12.70
CA PRO A 336 40.26 -5.14 11.89
C PRO A 336 41.30 -4.23 11.27
N SER A 337 42.54 -4.30 11.72
CA SER A 337 43.68 -3.54 11.13
C SER A 337 44.12 -4.09 9.77
N LEU A 338 43.68 -5.29 9.41
CA LEU A 338 44.10 -5.97 8.19
C LEU A 338 42.99 -5.89 7.12
N ALA A 339 43.28 -5.19 6.02
CA ALA A 339 42.43 -5.24 4.84
C ALA A 339 42.49 -6.62 4.18
N MET A 340 41.33 -7.18 3.82
CA MET A 340 41.26 -8.46 3.10
C MET A 340 41.72 -8.29 1.65
N LYS A 341 42.27 -9.36 1.06
CA LYS A 341 42.64 -9.39 -0.35
C LYS A 341 41.51 -9.93 -1.21
N TYR A 342 41.25 -9.29 -2.32
CA TYR A 342 40.33 -9.80 -3.34
C TYR A 342 40.82 -11.14 -3.91
N CYS A 343 39.91 -12.12 -4.00
CA CYS A 343 40.24 -13.49 -4.45
C CYS A 343 39.28 -13.98 -5.57
N GLY A 344 38.69 -13.08 -6.31
CA GLY A 344 37.81 -13.41 -7.44
C GLY A 344 36.32 -13.45 -7.11
N ILE A 345 35.57 -13.94 -8.08
CA ILE A 345 34.09 -14.06 -8.00
C ILE A 345 33.72 -15.55 -8.02
N THR A 346 32.71 -15.91 -7.25
CA THR A 346 32.10 -17.24 -7.29
C THR A 346 30.75 -17.15 -7.98
N HIS A 347 30.58 -17.99 -9.00
CA HIS A 347 29.34 -18.21 -9.68
C HIS A 347 28.74 -19.54 -9.18
N GLU A 348 27.57 -19.51 -8.59
CA GLU A 348 26.82 -20.71 -8.18
C GLU A 348 25.44 -20.66 -8.82
N ASN A 349 24.97 -21.77 -9.41
CA ASN A 349 23.64 -21.84 -10.00
C ASN A 349 22.57 -21.52 -8.95
N GLY A 350 21.65 -20.58 -9.29
CA GLY A 350 20.57 -20.16 -8.40
C GLY A 350 20.96 -19.17 -7.29
N ARG A 351 22.17 -18.60 -7.35
CA ARG A 351 22.65 -17.57 -6.41
C ARG A 351 23.29 -16.40 -7.13
N ALA A 352 23.19 -15.23 -6.53
CA ALA A 352 23.93 -14.06 -7.02
C ALA A 352 25.45 -14.30 -6.93
N ASP A 353 26.17 -13.72 -7.88
CA ASP A 353 27.63 -13.73 -7.88
C ASP A 353 28.18 -13.15 -6.58
N ARG A 354 29.18 -13.83 -6.00
CA ARG A 354 29.79 -13.43 -4.75
C ARG A 354 31.24 -13.09 -4.93
N VAL A 355 31.62 -11.92 -4.45
CA VAL A 355 33.03 -11.52 -4.39
C VAL A 355 33.70 -12.24 -3.22
N LYS A 356 34.79 -12.94 -3.49
CA LYS A 356 35.63 -13.62 -2.48
C LYS A 356 36.70 -12.70 -1.97
N TRP A 357 36.84 -12.68 -0.65
CA TRP A 357 37.90 -11.98 0.05
C TRP A 357 38.64 -12.95 0.96
N ILE A 358 39.98 -12.86 1.00
CA ILE A 358 40.84 -13.73 1.81
C ILE A 358 41.58 -12.89 2.82
N CYS A 359 41.60 -13.38 4.08
CA CYS A 359 42.41 -12.78 5.13
C CYS A 359 43.92 -12.91 4.79
N PRO A 360 44.69 -11.81 4.82
CA PRO A 360 46.12 -11.85 4.52
C PRO A 360 46.92 -12.85 5.38
N LYS A 361 46.48 -13.08 6.63
CA LYS A 361 47.13 -14.06 7.54
C LYS A 361 47.05 -15.50 7.02
N VAL A 362 46.06 -15.87 6.25
CA VAL A 362 45.91 -17.22 5.68
C VAL A 362 46.93 -17.48 4.57
N HIS A 363 47.43 -16.44 3.92
CA HIS A 363 48.46 -16.55 2.88
C HIS A 363 49.90 -16.58 3.42
N MET A 364 50.10 -16.30 4.71
CA MET A 364 51.45 -16.31 5.32
C MET A 364 51.84 -17.69 5.88
N VAL A 365 50.96 -18.69 5.77
CA VAL A 365 51.18 -20.07 6.30
C VAL A 365 51.44 -21.04 5.14
N LYS A 366 52.21 -20.62 4.13
CA LYS A 366 52.80 -21.54 3.14
C LYS A 366 54.29 -21.41 3.15
#